data_a75bbc4baf031bfe111cd7796249eaf5
#
_entry.id   a75bbc4baf031bfe111cd7796249eaf5
#
_cell.length_a   1.000
_cell.length_b   1.000
_cell.length_c   1.000
_cell.angle_alpha   90.00
_cell.angle_beta   90.00
_cell.angle_gamma   90.00
#
_symmetry.space_group_name_H-M   'P 1'
#
loop_
_entity.id
_entity.type
_entity.pdbx_description
1 polymer ?
#
loop_
_entity_poly.entity_id
_entity_poly.type
_entity_poly.pdbx_seq_one_letter_code
_entity_poly.pdbx_strand_id
1 'polypeptide(L)'
;LRRPMAALTACTALVAALTTGFTVGTYQRAYTQTIGLTTTEIYGDVIHSGDGLPDALPYRYYFWEPYSNRGMAAYLPDRTSFLSTLSPSIFTLYDALGDERHAITPAGPEGTNELLSVGYYIRNNSDWPDEIYTSFSNGHEQINVYQDSHALPIGFCYDTYMTRSEFDEIDPAERAHSMLKTLVVADEDEATVSTTLRHYDAALDGKISQENKYADMDKRREACTDVFDYGTDYFYSEITSGSEQYAFFSVPYDKAWSATVNGESAEILNINGLMAVKVNAGKNCIRFHYSPTPLWCGIGAVSYTHLTLPTT
;
A
#
# COMPACT_ATOMS: atom_id res chain seq x y z
N LEU A 1 35.97 30.12 -21.46
CA LEU A 1 34.66 29.45 -21.25
C LEU A 1 34.65 28.35 -20.17
N ARG A 2 35.74 27.62 -19.91
CA ARG A 2 35.78 26.53 -18.89
C ARG A 2 35.82 27.05 -17.43
N ARG A 3 36.49 28.21 -17.18
CA ARG A 3 36.64 28.78 -15.83
C ARG A 3 35.32 29.29 -15.22
N PRO A 4 34.42 30.00 -15.94
CA PRO A 4 33.16 30.43 -15.37
C PRO A 4 32.20 29.27 -15.06
N MET A 5 32.20 28.22 -15.87
CA MET A 5 31.41 27.02 -15.58
C MET A 5 31.85 26.33 -14.29
N ALA A 6 33.14 26.16 -14.08
CA ALA A 6 33.70 25.55 -12.87
C ALA A 6 33.36 26.39 -11.61
N ALA A 7 33.43 27.75 -11.73
CA ALA A 7 33.05 28.63 -10.67
C ALA A 7 31.53 28.54 -10.35
N LEU A 8 30.69 28.49 -11.37
CA LEU A 8 29.25 28.33 -11.20
C LEU A 8 28.90 27.00 -10.50
N THR A 9 29.51 25.90 -10.96
CA THR A 9 29.33 24.57 -10.34
C THR A 9 29.78 24.58 -8.87
N ALA A 10 30.91 25.19 -8.57
CA ALA A 10 31.39 25.31 -7.19
C ALA A 10 30.46 26.16 -6.31
N CYS A 11 29.95 27.29 -6.83
CA CYS A 11 28.99 28.12 -6.12
C CYS A 11 27.67 27.35 -5.87
N THR A 12 27.15 26.64 -6.87
CA THR A 12 25.92 25.84 -6.72
C THR A 12 26.11 24.74 -5.68
N ALA A 13 27.22 24.02 -5.72
CA ALA A 13 27.53 22.99 -4.73
C ALA A 13 27.67 23.58 -3.31
N LEU A 14 28.32 24.75 -3.18
CA LEU A 14 28.44 25.43 -1.90
C LEU A 14 27.09 25.86 -1.35
N VAL A 15 26.24 26.48 -2.18
CA VAL A 15 24.87 26.89 -1.79
C VAL A 15 24.06 25.67 -1.37
N ALA A 16 24.09 24.60 -2.13
CA ALA A 16 23.40 23.35 -1.79
C ALA A 16 23.89 22.78 -0.43
N ALA A 17 25.20 22.73 -0.21
CA ALA A 17 25.77 22.25 1.04
C ALA A 17 25.40 23.15 2.24
N LEU A 18 25.43 24.47 2.07
CA LEU A 18 25.04 25.41 3.13
C LEU A 18 23.54 25.32 3.44
N THR A 19 22.69 25.22 2.40
CA THR A 19 21.23 25.10 2.58
C THR A 19 20.90 23.80 3.28
N THR A 20 21.49 22.69 2.84
CA THR A 20 21.29 21.38 3.49
C THR A 20 21.78 21.39 4.92
N GLY A 21 22.98 21.91 5.18
CA GLY A 21 23.54 22.00 6.53
C GLY A 21 22.71 22.88 7.46
N PHE A 22 22.21 24.02 6.96
CA PHE A 22 21.33 24.90 7.72
C PHE A 22 19.98 24.22 8.02
N THR A 23 19.35 23.61 7.02
CA THR A 23 18.07 22.93 7.17
C THR A 23 18.17 21.77 8.18
N VAL A 24 19.17 20.91 8.02
CA VAL A 24 19.41 19.79 8.93
C VAL A 24 19.70 20.29 10.34
N GLY A 25 20.59 21.29 10.51
CA GLY A 25 20.93 21.84 11.82
C GLY A 25 19.74 22.53 12.51
N THR A 26 18.88 23.21 11.75
CA THR A 26 17.67 23.85 12.30
C THR A 26 16.64 22.79 12.71
N TYR A 27 16.44 21.80 11.86
CA TYR A 27 15.51 20.68 12.14
C TYR A 27 15.98 19.89 13.38
N GLN A 28 17.25 19.51 13.45
CA GLN A 28 17.83 18.83 14.59
C GLN A 28 17.64 19.62 15.89
N ARG A 29 17.95 20.93 15.86
CA ARG A 29 17.81 21.77 17.05
C ARG A 29 16.37 21.91 17.51
N ALA A 30 15.43 22.13 16.58
CA ALA A 30 14.02 22.22 16.88
C ALA A 30 13.47 20.89 17.47
N TYR A 31 13.83 19.78 16.86
CA TYR A 31 13.36 18.47 17.29
C TYR A 31 13.90 18.07 18.66
N THR A 32 15.20 18.27 18.91
CA THR A 32 15.85 17.97 20.21
C THR A 32 15.28 18.84 21.32
N GLN A 33 14.96 20.10 21.05
CA GLN A 33 14.36 21.01 22.05
C GLN A 33 12.91 20.63 22.39
N THR A 34 12.18 20.06 21.43
CA THR A 34 10.74 19.77 21.60
C THR A 34 10.51 18.48 22.37
N ILE A 35 11.33 17.44 22.17
CA ILE A 35 11.09 16.11 22.74
C ILE A 35 12.18 15.64 23.73
N GLY A 36 13.22 16.45 23.94
CA GLY A 36 14.27 16.14 24.91
C GLY A 36 15.18 14.96 24.57
N LEU A 37 15.02 14.36 23.36
CA LEU A 37 15.85 13.27 22.86
C LEU A 37 16.99 13.79 21.99
N THR A 38 18.12 13.10 22.00
CA THR A 38 19.22 13.42 21.08
C THR A 38 18.85 12.96 19.66
N THR A 39 19.42 13.63 18.67
CA THR A 39 19.22 13.27 17.27
C THR A 39 19.60 11.81 16.99
N THR A 40 20.66 11.33 17.65
CA THR A 40 21.14 9.95 17.51
C THR A 40 20.13 8.95 18.05
N GLU A 41 19.48 9.26 19.18
CA GLU A 41 18.43 8.41 19.76
C GLU A 41 17.21 8.34 18.84
N ILE A 42 16.76 9.49 18.31
CA ILE A 42 15.60 9.55 17.40
C ILE A 42 15.87 8.78 16.11
N TYR A 43 17.01 9.02 15.46
CA TYR A 43 17.35 8.32 14.22
C TYR A 43 17.70 6.86 14.47
N GLY A 44 18.32 6.53 15.58
CA GLY A 44 18.61 5.16 15.99
C GLY A 44 17.32 4.35 16.11
N ASP A 45 16.36 4.85 16.85
CA ASP A 45 15.06 4.18 17.05
C ASP A 45 14.29 4.00 15.73
N VAL A 46 14.29 4.99 14.87
CA VAL A 46 13.60 4.92 13.58
C VAL A 46 14.30 3.96 12.62
N ILE A 47 15.63 4.04 12.50
CA ILE A 47 16.41 3.19 11.58
C ILE A 47 16.38 1.73 12.03
N HIS A 48 16.43 1.47 13.34
CA HIS A 48 16.43 0.11 13.88
C HIS A 48 15.04 -0.41 14.24
N SER A 49 13.97 0.32 13.93
CA SER A 49 12.60 -0.13 14.23
C SER A 49 12.19 -1.40 13.48
N GLY A 50 12.93 -1.75 12.43
CA GLY A 50 12.75 -2.99 11.67
C GLY A 50 13.64 -4.15 12.11
N ASP A 51 14.63 -3.91 12.99
CA ASP A 51 15.58 -4.94 13.40
C ASP A 51 14.86 -6.02 14.22
N GLY A 52 15.05 -7.28 13.83
CA GLY A 52 14.43 -8.43 14.50
C GLY A 52 12.98 -8.71 14.10
N LEU A 53 12.37 -7.91 13.22
CA LEU A 53 11.04 -8.22 12.67
C LEU A 53 11.12 -9.40 11.69
N PRO A 54 10.07 -10.26 11.63
CA PRO A 54 9.98 -11.31 10.63
C PRO A 54 9.90 -10.71 9.22
N ASP A 55 10.25 -11.48 8.19
CA ASP A 55 9.90 -11.09 6.82
C ASP A 55 8.38 -11.15 6.65
N ALA A 56 7.76 -10.00 6.38
CA ALA A 56 6.31 -9.90 6.31
C ALA A 56 5.74 -10.32 4.97
N LEU A 57 6.51 -10.25 3.87
CA LEU A 57 5.96 -10.54 2.54
C LEU A 57 5.38 -11.98 2.46
N PRO A 58 4.22 -12.13 1.87
CA PRO A 58 3.38 -11.17 1.12
C PRO A 58 2.37 -10.37 1.96
N TYR A 59 2.64 -10.12 3.22
CA TYR A 59 1.79 -9.35 4.12
C TYR A 59 2.39 -7.98 4.41
N ARG A 60 1.62 -7.14 5.14
CA ARG A 60 2.07 -5.84 5.64
C ARG A 60 2.17 -5.83 7.14
N TYR A 61 2.99 -4.91 7.63
CA TYR A 61 2.99 -4.46 9.02
C TYR A 61 1.92 -3.41 9.26
N TYR A 62 1.51 -3.26 10.52
CA TYR A 62 0.75 -2.15 11.03
C TYR A 62 1.42 -1.64 12.30
N PHE A 63 2.04 -0.47 12.21
CA PHE A 63 2.58 0.22 13.37
C PHE A 63 1.48 1.05 14.04
N TRP A 64 1.32 0.88 15.35
CA TRP A 64 0.28 1.59 16.12
C TRP A 64 0.43 3.11 16.10
N GLU A 65 1.60 3.65 15.79
CA GLU A 65 1.89 5.08 15.69
C GLU A 65 1.88 5.56 14.23
N PRO A 66 0.70 5.90 13.68
CA PRO A 66 0.56 6.14 12.23
C PRO A 66 1.34 7.37 11.74
N TYR A 67 1.67 8.31 12.63
CA TYR A 67 2.40 9.54 12.27
C TYR A 67 3.93 9.39 12.30
N SER A 68 4.44 8.27 12.75
CA SER A 68 5.87 8.08 12.93
C SER A 68 6.62 7.73 11.65
N ASN A 69 5.94 7.22 10.61
CA ASN A 69 6.53 6.68 9.39
C ASN A 69 7.65 5.65 9.64
N ARG A 70 7.58 4.93 10.75
CA ARG A 70 8.61 3.97 11.16
C ARG A 70 8.82 2.88 10.12
N GLY A 71 7.73 2.29 9.63
CA GLY A 71 7.81 1.26 8.59
C GLY A 71 8.46 1.79 7.31
N MET A 72 8.08 2.98 6.84
CA MET A 72 8.68 3.60 5.66
C MET A 72 10.17 3.91 5.86
N ALA A 73 10.56 4.43 7.03
CA ALA A 73 11.95 4.72 7.34
C ALA A 73 12.81 3.45 7.45
N ALA A 74 12.22 2.34 7.89
CA ALA A 74 12.87 1.03 7.99
C ALA A 74 12.75 0.19 6.70
N TYR A 75 12.21 0.74 5.61
CA TYR A 75 11.97 0.03 4.33
C TYR A 75 11.08 -1.21 4.46
N LEU A 76 10.15 -1.20 5.39
CA LEU A 76 9.21 -2.30 5.62
C LEU A 76 7.92 -2.10 4.82
N PRO A 77 7.24 -3.18 4.42
CA PRO A 77 5.92 -3.11 3.80
C PRO A 77 4.86 -2.71 4.83
N ASP A 78 4.82 -1.44 5.21
CA ASP A 78 3.89 -0.89 6.19
C ASP A 78 2.57 -0.47 5.54
N ARG A 79 1.48 -0.70 6.24
CA ARG A 79 0.15 -0.24 5.84
C ARG A 79 -0.03 1.26 6.11
N THR A 80 0.62 1.79 7.13
CA THR A 80 0.44 3.17 7.57
C THR A 80 1.54 4.08 7.06
N SER A 81 1.16 5.21 6.49
CA SER A 81 2.09 6.27 6.14
C SER A 81 1.45 7.65 6.34
N PHE A 82 2.25 8.58 6.83
CA PHE A 82 1.89 10.00 6.88
C PHE A 82 2.60 10.72 5.74
N LEU A 83 1.84 11.15 4.73
CA LEU A 83 2.35 11.81 3.55
C LEU A 83 1.56 13.09 3.26
N SER A 84 2.25 14.16 2.92
CA SER A 84 1.61 15.43 2.51
C SER A 84 0.92 15.31 1.15
N THR A 85 1.36 14.37 0.31
CA THR A 85 0.78 14.07 -1.00
C THR A 85 0.42 12.60 -1.05
N LEU A 86 -0.87 12.29 -1.25
CA LEU A 86 -1.38 10.93 -1.43
C LEU A 86 -1.78 10.73 -2.89
N SER A 87 -1.69 9.48 -3.36
CA SER A 87 -2.27 9.10 -4.64
C SER A 87 -3.77 9.40 -4.68
N PRO A 88 -4.31 9.89 -5.81
CA PRO A 88 -5.76 10.06 -5.98
C PRO A 88 -6.58 8.81 -5.63
N SER A 89 -6.02 7.64 -5.90
CA SER A 89 -6.66 6.35 -5.60
C SER A 89 -6.88 6.10 -4.11
N ILE A 90 -6.00 6.64 -3.25
CA ILE A 90 -6.20 6.57 -1.80
C ILE A 90 -7.44 7.38 -1.39
N PHE A 91 -7.73 8.50 -2.05
CA PHE A 91 -8.97 9.25 -1.79
C PHE A 91 -10.22 8.50 -2.25
N THR A 92 -10.12 7.76 -3.36
CA THR A 92 -11.20 6.86 -3.79
C THR A 92 -11.45 5.76 -2.75
N LEU A 93 -10.39 5.23 -2.13
CA LEU A 93 -10.51 4.25 -1.06
C LEU A 93 -11.12 4.84 0.21
N TYR A 94 -10.74 6.07 0.61
CA TYR A 94 -11.38 6.79 1.73
C TYR A 94 -12.90 6.90 1.52
N ASP A 95 -13.29 7.37 0.34
CA ASP A 95 -14.69 7.53 -0.02
C ASP A 95 -15.44 6.20 0.00
N ALA A 96 -14.85 5.15 -0.58
CA ALA A 96 -15.42 3.81 -0.57
C ALA A 96 -15.62 3.26 0.85
N LEU A 97 -14.68 3.46 1.74
CA LEU A 97 -14.77 2.99 3.13
C LEU A 97 -15.67 3.88 4.00
N GLY A 98 -16.14 5.02 3.49
CA GLY A 98 -16.91 5.99 4.27
C GLY A 98 -16.07 6.68 5.35
N ASP A 99 -14.77 6.78 5.15
CA ASP A 99 -13.84 7.38 6.10
C ASP A 99 -13.53 8.84 5.73
N GLU A 100 -13.26 9.68 6.71
CA GLU A 100 -12.87 11.05 6.47
C GLU A 100 -11.42 11.14 5.98
N ARG A 101 -11.17 12.08 5.08
CA ARG A 101 -9.84 12.32 4.52
C ARG A 101 -8.87 12.84 5.57
N HIS A 102 -7.79 12.11 5.78
CA HIS A 102 -6.65 12.50 6.61
C HIS A 102 -5.34 12.48 5.82
N ALA A 103 -4.26 12.99 6.42
CA ALA A 103 -2.91 12.94 5.86
C ALA A 103 -2.21 11.58 6.07
N ILE A 104 -2.92 10.59 6.59
CA ILE A 104 -2.47 9.20 6.79
C ILE A 104 -3.34 8.27 5.95
N THR A 105 -2.89 7.03 5.77
CA THR A 105 -3.73 6.00 5.14
C THR A 105 -5.02 5.78 5.92
N PRO A 106 -6.15 5.45 5.26
CA PRO A 106 -7.45 5.34 5.93
C PRO A 106 -7.43 4.35 7.10
N ALA A 107 -7.97 4.75 8.23
CA ALA A 107 -8.26 3.82 9.31
C ALA A 107 -9.33 2.83 8.86
N GLY A 108 -10.39 3.35 8.30
CA GLY A 108 -11.54 2.62 7.80
C GLY A 108 -12.34 1.92 8.90
N PRO A 109 -13.46 1.30 8.54
CA PRO A 109 -14.20 0.41 9.42
C PRO A 109 -13.42 -0.88 9.69
N GLU A 110 -13.90 -1.70 10.62
CA GLU A 110 -13.35 -3.03 10.86
C GLU A 110 -13.31 -3.86 9.57
N GLY A 111 -12.25 -4.66 9.38
CA GLY A 111 -11.99 -5.37 8.13
C GLY A 111 -11.03 -4.64 7.19
N THR A 112 -10.76 -3.35 7.41
CA THR A 112 -9.86 -2.57 6.53
C THR A 112 -8.42 -3.06 6.59
N ASN A 113 -7.92 -3.45 7.76
CA ASN A 113 -6.56 -3.99 7.89
C ASN A 113 -6.41 -5.30 7.13
N GLU A 114 -7.39 -6.16 7.24
CA GLU A 114 -7.45 -7.45 6.58
C GLU A 114 -7.52 -7.29 5.05
N LEU A 115 -8.36 -6.36 4.57
CA LEU A 115 -8.45 -5.99 3.15
C LEU A 115 -7.12 -5.45 2.61
N LEU A 116 -6.39 -4.71 3.43
CA LEU A 116 -5.09 -4.13 3.09
C LEU A 116 -3.91 -5.06 3.44
N SER A 117 -4.17 -6.34 3.67
CA SER A 117 -3.15 -7.38 3.82
C SER A 117 -2.23 -7.20 5.03
N VAL A 118 -2.75 -6.66 6.12
CA VAL A 118 -2.01 -6.59 7.38
C VAL A 118 -1.94 -7.99 7.99
N GLY A 119 -0.73 -8.49 8.17
CA GLY A 119 -0.47 -9.78 8.82
C GLY A 119 0.24 -9.64 10.15
N TYR A 120 0.88 -8.50 10.39
CA TYR A 120 1.65 -8.26 11.60
C TYR A 120 1.33 -6.91 12.23
N TYR A 121 1.04 -6.91 13.52
CA TYR A 121 0.77 -5.71 14.31
C TYR A 121 1.94 -5.45 15.25
N ILE A 122 2.50 -4.23 15.19
CA ILE A 122 3.64 -3.80 16.00
C ILE A 122 3.15 -2.87 17.09
N ARG A 123 3.43 -3.20 18.35
CA ARG A 123 3.02 -2.42 19.52
C ARG A 123 4.09 -2.40 20.59
N ASN A 124 4.09 -1.35 21.41
CA ASN A 124 4.99 -1.20 22.55
C ASN A 124 4.36 -1.60 23.89
N ASN A 125 3.11 -2.10 23.89
CA ASN A 125 2.42 -2.54 25.09
C ASN A 125 1.97 -4.00 25.01
N SER A 126 1.69 -4.61 26.17
CA SER A 126 1.25 -6.02 26.32
C SER A 126 -0.26 -6.19 26.45
N ASP A 127 -1.05 -5.12 26.32
CA ASP A 127 -2.50 -5.14 26.61
C ASP A 127 -3.35 -5.60 25.42
N TRP A 128 -2.74 -6.19 24.41
CA TRP A 128 -3.40 -6.75 23.25
C TRP A 128 -3.88 -8.18 23.56
N PRO A 129 -5.09 -8.57 23.16
CA PRO A 129 -5.66 -9.87 23.54
C PRO A 129 -5.02 -11.07 22.85
N ASP A 130 -4.30 -10.86 21.74
CA ASP A 130 -3.70 -11.92 20.95
C ASP A 130 -2.37 -12.38 21.52
N GLU A 131 -1.96 -13.58 21.17
CA GLU A 131 -0.67 -14.13 21.57
C GLU A 131 0.48 -13.38 20.90
N ILE A 132 1.51 -13.05 21.67
CA ILE A 132 2.72 -12.41 21.15
C ILE A 132 3.48 -13.41 20.27
N TYR A 133 3.61 -13.11 18.98
CA TYR A 133 4.40 -13.90 18.04
C TYR A 133 5.90 -13.82 18.35
N THR A 134 6.40 -12.61 18.56
CA THR A 134 7.78 -12.36 19.01
C THR A 134 7.86 -11.03 19.74
N SER A 135 8.88 -10.85 20.54
CA SER A 135 9.16 -9.57 21.17
C SER A 135 10.66 -9.30 21.23
N PHE A 136 11.04 -8.03 21.15
CA PHE A 136 12.42 -7.58 21.26
C PHE A 136 12.47 -6.19 21.89
N SER A 137 13.65 -5.79 22.35
CA SER A 137 13.89 -4.44 22.87
C SER A 137 14.88 -3.73 21.93
N ASN A 138 14.54 -2.51 21.54
CA ASN A 138 15.45 -1.63 20.79
C ASN A 138 16.41 -0.84 21.70
N GLY A 139 16.39 -1.11 23.02
CA GLY A 139 17.17 -0.39 24.01
C GLY A 139 16.39 0.72 24.74
N HIS A 140 15.25 1.14 24.23
CA HIS A 140 14.39 2.20 24.78
C HIS A 140 13.03 1.67 25.18
N GLU A 141 12.45 0.80 24.37
CA GLU A 141 11.12 0.23 24.58
C GLU A 141 11.06 -1.27 24.27
N GLN A 142 10.09 -1.95 24.87
CA GLN A 142 9.75 -3.32 24.53
C GLN A 142 8.76 -3.28 23.35
N ILE A 143 9.14 -3.93 22.26
CA ILE A 143 8.30 -4.02 21.03
C ILE A 143 7.72 -5.43 20.96
N ASN A 144 6.41 -5.53 20.85
CA ASN A 144 5.68 -6.77 20.69
C ASN A 144 5.14 -6.86 19.26
N VAL A 145 5.31 -8.03 18.64
CA VAL A 145 4.80 -8.36 17.33
C VAL A 145 3.69 -9.40 17.49
N TYR A 146 2.52 -9.08 16.96
CA TYR A 146 1.36 -9.98 16.92
C TYR A 146 1.11 -10.38 15.48
N GLN A 147 0.83 -11.66 15.24
CA GLN A 147 0.55 -12.21 13.93
C GLN A 147 -0.93 -12.56 13.82
N ASP A 148 -1.60 -12.06 12.78
CA ASP A 148 -2.94 -12.52 12.42
C ASP A 148 -2.85 -13.82 11.62
N SER A 149 -3.34 -14.93 12.20
CA SER A 149 -3.35 -16.25 11.55
C SER A 149 -4.33 -16.35 10.36
N HIS A 150 -5.28 -15.43 10.26
CA HIS A 150 -6.26 -15.35 9.17
C HIS A 150 -5.88 -14.32 8.10
N ALA A 151 -4.78 -13.59 8.26
CA ALA A 151 -4.36 -12.53 7.34
C ALA A 151 -4.41 -12.96 5.87
N LEU A 152 -4.84 -12.05 5.01
CA LEU A 152 -4.82 -12.21 3.56
C LEU A 152 -3.51 -11.62 3.00
N PRO A 153 -2.81 -12.33 2.10
CA PRO A 153 -1.63 -11.80 1.45
C PRO A 153 -1.98 -10.67 0.47
N ILE A 154 -0.97 -9.94 0.01
CA ILE A 154 -1.11 -8.99 -1.11
C ILE A 154 -1.42 -9.80 -2.37
N GLY A 155 -2.69 -9.88 -2.72
CA GLY A 155 -3.19 -10.64 -3.85
C GLY A 155 -4.01 -11.87 -3.43
N PHE A 156 -5.31 -11.85 -3.76
CA PHE A 156 -6.23 -12.97 -3.61
C PHE A 156 -7.38 -12.85 -4.61
N CYS A 157 -8.07 -13.97 -4.87
CA CYS A 157 -9.07 -14.03 -5.93
C CYS A 157 -10.50 -13.92 -5.41
N TYR A 158 -11.37 -13.40 -6.31
CA TYR A 158 -12.81 -13.34 -6.11
C TYR A 158 -13.54 -14.19 -7.16
N ASP A 159 -14.58 -14.85 -6.70
CA ASP A 159 -15.52 -15.68 -7.48
C ASP A 159 -16.91 -14.99 -7.64
N THR A 160 -17.12 -13.88 -6.93
CA THR A 160 -18.35 -13.08 -6.98
C THR A 160 -18.02 -11.60 -7.12
N TYR A 161 -18.98 -10.84 -7.67
CA TYR A 161 -18.92 -9.38 -7.75
C TYR A 161 -20.22 -8.74 -7.29
N MET A 162 -20.13 -7.46 -6.92
CA MET A 162 -21.26 -6.53 -6.80
C MET A 162 -20.90 -5.21 -7.47
N THR A 163 -21.89 -4.45 -7.89
CA THR A 163 -21.68 -3.14 -8.49
C THR A 163 -21.38 -2.07 -7.44
N ARG A 164 -20.78 -0.96 -7.87
CA ARG A 164 -20.54 0.19 -7.00
C ARG A 164 -21.84 0.78 -6.47
N SER A 165 -22.87 0.85 -7.29
CA SER A 165 -24.19 1.34 -6.87
C SER A 165 -24.80 0.50 -5.75
N GLU A 166 -24.70 -0.82 -5.81
CA GLU A 166 -25.16 -1.71 -4.73
C GLU A 166 -24.32 -1.57 -3.46
N PHE A 167 -23.00 -1.43 -3.62
CA PHE A 167 -22.07 -1.23 -2.51
C PHE A 167 -22.35 0.08 -1.75
N ASP A 168 -22.73 1.14 -2.44
CA ASP A 168 -23.00 2.44 -1.84
C ASP A 168 -24.24 2.41 -0.90
N GLU A 169 -25.15 1.44 -1.09
CA GLU A 169 -26.29 1.19 -0.19
C GLU A 169 -25.90 0.44 1.09
N ILE A 170 -24.67 -0.10 1.18
CA ILE A 170 -24.18 -0.82 2.36
C ILE A 170 -23.79 0.18 3.45
N ASP A 171 -24.14 -0.17 4.71
CA ASP A 171 -23.74 0.62 5.87
C ASP A 171 -22.22 0.83 5.85
N PRO A 172 -21.71 2.05 6.00
CA PRO A 172 -20.28 2.33 6.05
C PRO A 172 -19.49 1.42 7.01
N ALA A 173 -20.08 1.00 8.13
CA ALA A 173 -19.45 0.08 9.07
C ALA A 173 -19.17 -1.32 8.48
N GLU A 174 -19.94 -1.74 7.48
CA GLU A 174 -19.83 -3.07 6.84
C GLU A 174 -19.10 -3.03 5.49
N ARG A 175 -18.67 -1.87 5.02
CA ARG A 175 -18.07 -1.70 3.68
C ARG A 175 -16.77 -2.47 3.51
N ALA A 176 -15.90 -2.48 4.52
CA ALA A 176 -14.67 -3.28 4.44
C ALA A 176 -14.98 -4.79 4.41
N HIS A 177 -15.97 -5.26 5.16
CA HIS A 177 -16.43 -6.66 5.12
C HIS A 177 -17.02 -7.03 3.77
N SER A 178 -17.79 -6.13 3.13
CA SER A 178 -18.29 -6.39 1.79
C SER A 178 -17.18 -6.53 0.77
N MET A 179 -16.13 -5.69 0.87
CA MET A 179 -14.95 -5.79 0.02
C MET A 179 -14.09 -7.03 0.29
N LEU A 180 -14.13 -7.61 1.50
CA LEU A 180 -13.52 -8.92 1.77
C LEU A 180 -14.33 -10.07 1.19
N LYS A 181 -15.66 -9.94 1.14
CA LYS A 181 -16.57 -10.99 0.67
C LYS A 181 -16.70 -11.08 -0.85
N THR A 182 -16.75 -9.95 -1.54
CA THR A 182 -17.01 -9.88 -2.99
C THR A 182 -16.26 -8.74 -3.64
N LEU A 183 -15.95 -8.86 -4.93
CA LEU A 183 -15.29 -7.81 -5.70
C LEU A 183 -16.28 -6.69 -5.99
N VAL A 184 -15.98 -5.48 -5.52
CA VAL A 184 -16.83 -4.31 -5.80
C VAL A 184 -16.32 -3.62 -7.07
N VAL A 185 -17.08 -3.71 -8.14
CA VAL A 185 -16.70 -3.19 -9.46
C VAL A 185 -17.44 -1.90 -9.80
N ALA A 186 -16.85 -1.04 -10.61
CA ALA A 186 -17.54 0.11 -11.17
C ALA A 186 -18.74 -0.36 -12.04
N ASP A 187 -19.83 0.41 -12.05
CA ASP A 187 -21.05 0.01 -12.78
C ASP A 187 -20.78 -0.18 -14.27
N GLU A 188 -19.87 0.61 -14.85
CA GLU A 188 -19.44 0.46 -16.24
C GLU A 188 -18.67 -0.84 -16.53
N ASP A 189 -18.04 -1.45 -15.53
CA ASP A 189 -17.26 -2.68 -15.68
C ASP A 189 -18.11 -3.95 -15.50
N GLU A 190 -19.36 -3.81 -15.06
CA GLU A 190 -20.25 -4.94 -14.76
C GLU A 190 -20.39 -5.89 -15.96
N ALA A 191 -20.62 -5.36 -17.16
CA ALA A 191 -20.80 -6.17 -18.36
C ALA A 191 -19.57 -7.05 -18.66
N THR A 192 -18.37 -6.57 -18.36
CA THR A 192 -17.11 -7.30 -18.55
C THR A 192 -16.92 -8.36 -17.45
N VAL A 193 -17.12 -7.96 -16.21
CA VAL A 193 -16.86 -8.83 -15.05
C VAL A 193 -17.88 -9.97 -14.94
N SER A 194 -19.16 -9.70 -15.26
CA SER A 194 -20.24 -10.71 -15.24
C SER A 194 -20.01 -11.89 -16.18
N THR A 195 -19.13 -11.76 -17.17
CA THR A 195 -18.75 -12.89 -18.04
C THR A 195 -17.89 -13.92 -17.32
N THR A 196 -17.28 -13.55 -16.19
CA THR A 196 -16.31 -14.37 -15.44
C THR A 196 -16.79 -14.64 -14.03
N LEU A 197 -17.29 -13.64 -13.32
CA LEU A 197 -17.76 -13.78 -11.95
C LEU A 197 -19.27 -13.84 -11.88
N ARG A 198 -19.77 -14.54 -10.89
CA ARG A 198 -21.19 -14.54 -10.54
C ARG A 198 -21.53 -13.31 -9.70
N HIS A 199 -22.72 -12.74 -9.92
CA HIS A 199 -23.22 -11.69 -9.05
C HIS A 199 -23.39 -12.21 -7.60
N TYR A 200 -23.01 -11.42 -6.62
CA TYR A 200 -23.17 -11.75 -5.21
C TYR A 200 -24.66 -11.94 -4.85
N ASP A 201 -24.95 -13.00 -4.10
CA ASP A 201 -26.27 -13.30 -3.58
C ASP A 201 -26.16 -13.73 -2.11
N ALA A 202 -26.71 -12.92 -1.21
CA ALA A 202 -26.66 -13.16 0.22
C ALA A 202 -27.29 -14.50 0.66
N ALA A 203 -28.20 -15.06 -0.13
CA ALA A 203 -28.80 -16.37 0.14
C ALA A 203 -27.86 -17.53 -0.17
N LEU A 204 -26.96 -17.35 -1.13
CA LEU A 204 -25.98 -18.36 -1.56
C LEU A 204 -24.62 -18.15 -0.91
N ASP A 205 -24.17 -16.91 -0.79
CA ASP A 205 -22.82 -16.53 -0.36
C ASP A 205 -22.75 -16.18 1.14
N GLY A 206 -23.89 -16.16 1.83
CA GLY A 206 -23.99 -15.69 3.19
C GLY A 206 -24.01 -14.15 3.28
N LYS A 207 -24.50 -13.65 4.39
CA LYS A 207 -24.63 -12.19 4.62
C LYS A 207 -23.27 -11.54 4.81
N ILE A 208 -23.14 -10.31 4.36
CA ILE A 208 -22.06 -9.42 4.73
C ILE A 208 -22.24 -9.08 6.21
N SER A 209 -21.27 -9.44 7.04
CA SER A 209 -21.28 -9.11 8.48
C SER A 209 -19.92 -9.40 9.09
N GLN A 210 -19.61 -8.69 10.19
CA GLN A 210 -18.43 -8.92 11.00
C GLN A 210 -18.29 -10.38 11.48
N GLU A 211 -19.41 -11.04 11.81
CA GLU A 211 -19.41 -12.44 12.27
C GLU A 211 -18.87 -13.41 11.21
N ASN A 212 -19.05 -13.11 9.93
CA ASN A 212 -18.60 -13.94 8.83
C ASN A 212 -17.19 -13.61 8.34
N LYS A 213 -16.54 -12.56 8.87
CA LYS A 213 -15.25 -12.05 8.40
C LYS A 213 -14.20 -13.15 8.21
N TYR A 214 -13.96 -13.95 9.23
CA TYR A 214 -12.93 -15.00 9.16
C TYR A 214 -13.26 -16.09 8.15
N ALA A 215 -14.53 -16.48 8.03
CA ALA A 215 -14.94 -17.44 7.01
C ALA A 215 -14.76 -16.89 5.59
N ASP A 216 -15.02 -15.59 5.39
CA ASP A 216 -14.79 -14.94 4.10
C ASP A 216 -13.29 -14.84 3.78
N MET A 217 -12.46 -14.53 4.77
CA MET A 217 -11.00 -14.51 4.63
C MET A 217 -10.45 -15.89 4.30
N ASP A 218 -10.89 -16.93 5.00
CA ASP A 218 -10.46 -18.31 4.72
C ASP A 218 -10.83 -18.73 3.29
N LYS A 219 -12.02 -18.34 2.81
CA LYS A 219 -12.41 -18.53 1.41
C LYS A 219 -11.47 -17.81 0.43
N ARG A 220 -11.06 -16.57 0.72
CA ARG A 220 -10.09 -15.84 -0.12
C ARG A 220 -8.72 -16.52 -0.13
N ARG A 221 -8.32 -17.16 0.97
CA ARG A 221 -7.05 -17.89 1.08
C ARG A 221 -6.98 -19.14 0.20
N GLU A 222 -8.10 -19.69 -0.25
CA GLU A 222 -8.12 -20.82 -1.19
C GLU A 222 -7.47 -20.49 -2.55
N ALA A 223 -7.48 -19.22 -2.96
CA ALA A 223 -6.83 -18.73 -4.18
C ALA A 223 -6.17 -17.38 -3.92
N CYS A 224 -5.00 -17.43 -3.34
CA CYS A 224 -4.22 -16.25 -2.98
C CYS A 224 -2.77 -16.35 -3.47
N THR A 225 -1.99 -15.32 -3.24
CA THR A 225 -0.58 -15.24 -3.61
C THR A 225 0.26 -16.31 -2.91
N ASP A 226 0.88 -17.17 -3.70
CA ASP A 226 1.88 -18.16 -3.26
C ASP A 226 3.29 -17.56 -3.26
N VAL A 227 3.59 -16.70 -4.25
CA VAL A 227 4.89 -16.03 -4.43
C VAL A 227 4.63 -14.56 -4.67
N PHE A 228 5.31 -13.70 -3.93
CA PHE A 228 5.27 -12.24 -4.12
C PHE A 228 6.69 -11.66 -4.14
N ASP A 229 6.98 -10.86 -5.15
CA ASP A 229 8.24 -10.14 -5.30
C ASP A 229 7.95 -8.71 -5.78
N TYR A 230 8.77 -7.74 -5.40
CA TYR A 230 8.59 -6.37 -5.84
C TYR A 230 9.92 -5.63 -5.96
N GLY A 231 9.93 -4.62 -6.81
CA GLY A 231 11.04 -3.70 -6.99
C GLY A 231 10.57 -2.26 -7.01
N THR A 232 11.41 -1.39 -7.52
CA THR A 232 11.14 0.06 -7.56
C THR A 232 9.97 0.40 -8.49
N ASP A 233 9.80 -0.35 -9.56
CA ASP A 233 8.84 -0.09 -10.63
C ASP A 233 8.00 -1.30 -11.04
N TYR A 234 8.01 -2.36 -10.25
CA TYR A 234 7.22 -3.56 -10.50
C TYR A 234 6.82 -4.28 -9.22
N PHE A 235 5.80 -5.10 -9.36
CA PHE A 235 5.60 -6.26 -8.48
C PHE A 235 5.17 -7.47 -9.31
N TYR A 236 5.43 -8.63 -8.75
CA TYR A 236 5.15 -9.93 -9.34
C TYR A 236 4.44 -10.81 -8.32
N SER A 237 3.46 -11.58 -8.78
CA SER A 237 2.73 -12.55 -7.96
C SER A 237 2.46 -13.82 -8.73
N GLU A 238 2.51 -14.97 -8.03
CA GLU A 238 1.98 -16.24 -8.52
C GLU A 238 0.74 -16.59 -7.72
N ILE A 239 -0.34 -16.92 -8.43
CA ILE A 239 -1.61 -17.32 -7.85
C ILE A 239 -2.12 -18.57 -8.58
N THR A 240 -2.55 -19.59 -7.82
CA THR A 240 -3.23 -20.75 -8.37
C THR A 240 -4.73 -20.64 -8.13
N SER A 241 -5.52 -20.62 -9.20
CA SER A 241 -6.98 -20.51 -9.14
C SER A 241 -7.65 -21.76 -9.68
N GLY A 242 -8.76 -22.19 -9.06
CA GLY A 242 -9.54 -23.35 -9.52
C GLY A 242 -10.38 -23.08 -10.76
N SER A 243 -10.66 -21.83 -11.08
CA SER A 243 -11.48 -21.37 -12.22
C SER A 243 -10.98 -20.01 -12.72
N GLU A 244 -11.58 -19.50 -13.80
CA GLU A 244 -11.40 -18.10 -14.16
C GLU A 244 -11.96 -17.20 -13.05
N GLN A 245 -11.17 -16.24 -12.59
CA GLN A 245 -11.49 -15.34 -11.49
C GLN A 245 -10.86 -13.95 -11.72
N TYR A 246 -11.05 -13.03 -10.77
CA TYR A 246 -10.28 -11.79 -10.70
C TYR A 246 -9.39 -11.82 -9.48
N ALA A 247 -8.08 -11.67 -9.71
CA ALA A 247 -7.09 -11.46 -8.66
C ALA A 247 -7.05 -9.99 -8.27
N PHE A 248 -7.38 -9.72 -7.04
CA PHE A 248 -7.34 -8.40 -6.42
C PHE A 248 -6.00 -8.20 -5.72
N PHE A 249 -5.48 -6.99 -5.82
CA PHE A 249 -4.25 -6.59 -5.14
C PHE A 249 -4.50 -5.33 -4.32
N SER A 250 -4.18 -5.38 -3.05
CA SER A 250 -4.29 -4.23 -2.13
C SER A 250 -3.20 -3.16 -2.41
N VAL A 251 -2.98 -2.84 -3.68
CA VAL A 251 -2.02 -1.85 -4.17
C VAL A 251 -2.78 -0.71 -4.84
N PRO A 252 -2.44 0.56 -4.55
CA PRO A 252 -3.15 1.71 -5.13
C PRO A 252 -3.11 1.70 -6.66
N TYR A 253 -4.28 1.89 -7.26
CA TYR A 253 -4.42 2.02 -8.70
C TYR A 253 -3.77 3.33 -9.22
N ASP A 254 -3.09 3.23 -10.34
CA ASP A 254 -2.63 4.38 -11.12
C ASP A 254 -2.62 4.02 -12.61
N LYS A 255 -2.90 5.01 -13.45
CA LYS A 255 -2.89 4.83 -14.92
C LYS A 255 -1.50 4.50 -15.50
N ALA A 256 -0.45 4.72 -14.72
CA ALA A 256 0.92 4.37 -15.11
C ALA A 256 1.24 2.88 -14.90
N TRP A 257 0.37 2.12 -14.24
CA TRP A 257 0.50 0.68 -14.15
C TRP A 257 0.11 0.01 -15.47
N SER A 258 0.84 -1.00 -15.85
CA SER A 258 0.49 -2.01 -16.85
C SER A 258 0.62 -3.39 -16.23
N ALA A 259 -0.18 -4.35 -16.70
CA ALA A 259 -0.17 -5.72 -16.20
C ALA A 259 -0.01 -6.74 -17.31
N THR A 260 0.62 -7.86 -16.98
CA THR A 260 0.58 -9.08 -17.79
C THR A 260 0.19 -10.27 -16.93
N VAL A 261 -0.60 -11.17 -17.48
CA VAL A 261 -0.95 -12.47 -16.89
C VAL A 261 -0.46 -13.55 -17.83
N ASN A 262 0.42 -14.42 -17.35
CA ASN A 262 1.06 -15.48 -18.15
C ASN A 262 1.80 -14.95 -19.39
N GLY A 263 2.30 -13.71 -19.33
CA GLY A 263 3.02 -13.06 -20.41
C GLY A 263 2.13 -12.31 -21.42
N GLU A 264 0.82 -12.41 -21.32
CA GLU A 264 -0.14 -11.67 -22.14
C GLU A 264 -0.59 -10.39 -21.43
N SER A 265 -0.82 -9.31 -22.19
CA SER A 265 -1.31 -8.04 -21.64
C SER A 265 -2.68 -8.23 -20.99
N ALA A 266 -2.85 -7.72 -19.78
CA ALA A 266 -4.09 -7.78 -19.03
C ALA A 266 -4.59 -6.38 -18.69
N GLU A 267 -5.90 -6.22 -18.73
CA GLU A 267 -6.59 -5.00 -18.28
C GLU A 267 -6.57 -4.93 -16.75
N ILE A 268 -6.27 -3.75 -16.21
CA ILE A 268 -6.30 -3.49 -14.78
C ILE A 268 -7.61 -2.76 -14.45
N LEU A 269 -8.46 -3.40 -13.67
CA LEU A 269 -9.67 -2.78 -13.12
C LEU A 269 -9.33 -1.93 -11.90
N ASN A 270 -9.97 -0.76 -11.80
CA ASN A 270 -9.91 0.10 -10.62
C ASN A 270 -10.98 -0.31 -9.62
N ILE A 271 -10.58 -1.01 -8.58
CA ILE A 271 -11.47 -1.50 -7.52
C ILE A 271 -11.41 -0.57 -6.31
N ASN A 272 -12.24 0.46 -6.33
CA ASN A 272 -12.29 1.46 -5.24
C ASN A 272 -10.92 2.07 -4.89
N GLY A 273 -10.11 2.35 -5.92
CA GLY A 273 -8.75 2.88 -5.76
C GLY A 273 -7.66 1.81 -5.62
N LEU A 274 -7.99 0.53 -5.65
CA LEU A 274 -7.07 -0.60 -5.66
C LEU A 274 -7.15 -1.32 -7.01
N MET A 275 -6.40 -2.41 -7.21
CA MET A 275 -6.27 -3.03 -8.53
C MET A 275 -6.81 -4.46 -8.56
N ALA A 276 -7.39 -4.85 -9.69
CA ALA A 276 -7.65 -6.25 -9.99
C ALA A 276 -7.36 -6.58 -11.47
N VAL A 277 -7.00 -7.84 -11.73
CA VAL A 277 -6.81 -8.37 -13.10
C VAL A 277 -7.49 -9.73 -13.22
N LYS A 278 -7.97 -10.05 -14.43
CA LYS A 278 -8.52 -11.37 -14.73
C LYS A 278 -7.42 -12.42 -14.73
N VAL A 279 -7.68 -13.57 -14.12
CA VAL A 279 -6.80 -14.74 -14.09
C VAL A 279 -7.52 -15.98 -14.61
N ASN A 280 -6.76 -16.93 -15.14
CA ASN A 280 -7.29 -18.18 -15.68
C ASN A 280 -7.33 -19.28 -14.62
N ALA A 281 -8.03 -20.37 -14.91
CA ALA A 281 -7.91 -21.59 -14.14
C ALA A 281 -6.46 -22.13 -14.19
N GLY A 282 -5.95 -22.60 -13.07
CA GLY A 282 -4.58 -23.09 -12.91
C GLY A 282 -3.63 -22.03 -12.37
N LYS A 283 -2.33 -22.25 -12.60
CA LYS A 283 -1.27 -21.34 -12.14
C LYS A 283 -1.20 -20.10 -13.03
N ASN A 284 -1.17 -18.94 -12.39
CA ASN A 284 -1.03 -17.63 -13.05
C ASN A 284 0.22 -16.92 -12.56
N CYS A 285 1.03 -16.46 -13.52
CA CYS A 285 2.18 -15.58 -13.30
C CYS A 285 1.75 -14.15 -13.65
N ILE A 286 1.59 -13.30 -12.65
CA ILE A 286 1.04 -11.94 -12.78
C ILE A 286 2.18 -10.96 -12.55
N ARG A 287 2.38 -10.04 -13.49
CA ARG A 287 3.40 -9.00 -13.36
C ARG A 287 2.78 -7.63 -13.61
N PHE A 288 3.01 -6.72 -12.69
CA PHE A 288 2.70 -5.30 -12.85
C PHE A 288 3.99 -4.52 -13.04
N HIS A 289 3.95 -3.53 -13.94
CA HIS A 289 5.06 -2.62 -14.20
C HIS A 289 4.56 -1.18 -14.17
N TYR A 290 5.23 -0.31 -13.42
CA TYR A 290 4.90 1.10 -13.24
C TYR A 290 5.78 1.98 -14.13
N SER A 291 5.17 2.77 -15.02
CA SER A 291 5.89 3.69 -15.91
C SER A 291 5.23 5.07 -15.94
N PRO A 292 5.67 6.02 -15.10
CA PRO A 292 5.08 7.35 -15.00
C PRO A 292 5.48 8.22 -16.20
N THR A 293 4.92 7.93 -17.38
CA THR A 293 5.21 8.65 -18.64
C THR A 293 5.11 10.18 -18.52
N PRO A 294 4.09 10.77 -17.81
CA PRO A 294 4.03 12.22 -17.65
C PRO A 294 5.24 12.81 -16.91
N LEU A 295 5.80 12.07 -15.93
CA LEU A 295 7.01 12.49 -15.22
C LEU A 295 8.21 12.55 -16.15
N TRP A 296 8.41 11.53 -16.98
CA TRP A 296 9.50 11.49 -17.98
C TRP A 296 9.38 12.59 -19.01
N CYS A 297 8.16 12.87 -19.50
CA CYS A 297 7.90 14.01 -20.38
C CYS A 297 8.22 15.36 -19.70
N GLY A 298 7.83 15.51 -18.45
CA GLY A 298 8.14 16.71 -17.65
C GLY A 298 9.65 16.90 -17.46
N ILE A 299 10.38 15.88 -17.07
CA ILE A 299 11.85 15.91 -16.95
C ILE A 299 12.49 16.27 -18.30
N GLY A 300 12.03 15.68 -19.40
CA GLY A 300 12.51 16.01 -20.75
C GLY A 300 12.26 17.46 -21.12
N ALA A 301 11.07 17.99 -20.86
CA ALA A 301 10.73 19.37 -21.14
C ALA A 301 11.56 20.37 -20.32
N VAL A 302 11.72 20.11 -19.01
CA VAL A 302 12.57 20.92 -18.13
C VAL A 302 14.03 20.88 -18.59
N SER A 303 14.56 19.70 -18.89
CA SER A 303 15.94 19.54 -19.38
C SER A 303 16.12 20.30 -20.72
N TYR A 304 15.16 20.21 -21.63
CA TYR A 304 15.21 20.94 -22.90
C TYR A 304 15.24 22.47 -22.67
N THR A 305 14.36 23.01 -21.82
CA THR A 305 14.34 24.44 -21.52
C THR A 305 15.63 24.93 -20.88
N HIS A 306 16.22 24.15 -19.95
CA HIS A 306 17.50 24.51 -19.33
C HIS A 306 18.69 24.44 -20.29
N LEU A 307 18.65 23.57 -21.29
CA LEU A 307 19.72 23.46 -22.29
C LEU A 307 19.59 24.51 -23.41
N THR A 308 18.36 24.99 -23.68
CA THR A 308 18.09 25.89 -24.83
C THR A 308 17.88 27.35 -24.46
N LEU A 309 17.66 27.68 -23.18
CA LEU A 309 17.61 29.07 -22.75
C LEU A 309 18.96 29.74 -22.96
N PRO A 310 19.05 30.86 -23.72
CA PRO A 310 20.27 31.59 -23.85
C PRO A 310 20.68 32.10 -22.47
N THR A 311 21.91 31.81 -22.06
CA THR A 311 22.57 32.44 -20.91
C THR A 311 22.82 33.90 -21.29
N THR A 312 21.86 34.80 -21.00
CA THR A 312 22.04 36.26 -21.06
C THR A 312 22.78 36.72 -19.82
#